data_583f366de86948687c9d13815a578a88
#
_entry.id   583f366de86948687c9d13815a578a88
#
_cell.length_a   1.000
_cell.length_b   1.000
_cell.length_c   1.000
_cell.angle_alpha   90.00
_cell.angle_beta   90.00
_cell.angle_gamma   90.00
#
_symmetry.space_group_name_H-M   'P 1'
#
loop_
_entity.id
_entity.type
_entity.pdbx_description
1 polymer ?
#
loop_
_entity_poly.entity_id
_entity_poly.type
_entity_poly.pdbx_seq_one_letter_code
_entity_poly.pdbx_strand_id
1 'polypeptide(L)'
;GGWQTSSFVAGEMRNPQRDLARGLLLGVAGVVILYTAVAFVCVHALGPAALAASKDPASDVMRAVTGSKGATFIAIGIAISALGFLSQGMLTAPRVYFAMAEDRVFFRSLAAVSEQSRVPVLAIVLQGVAAAVIAISGTYGQILSYVVSVDFIFFGLTGAALFVFRRKFAEAHDGFSAPGHPVTTAVFVACCFAVVAATVANAPVNSLIGFGILLLGVPAFLYWRKANAS
;
A
#
# COMPACT_ATOMS: atom_id res chain seq x y z
N GLY A 1 -1.66 -0.78 5.56
CA GLY A 1 -1.26 -0.06 4.34
C GLY A 1 -1.68 1.40 4.39
N GLY A 2 -1.28 2.18 3.38
CA GLY A 2 -1.73 3.56 3.23
C GLY A 2 -0.75 4.64 3.72
N TRP A 3 0.22 4.33 4.56
CA TRP A 3 1.23 5.28 5.00
C TRP A 3 2.10 5.80 3.83
N GLN A 4 2.39 4.95 2.85
CA GLN A 4 3.16 5.31 1.65
C GLN A 4 2.40 6.26 0.71
N THR A 5 1.06 6.17 0.66
CA THR A 5 0.25 6.99 -0.24
C THR A 5 0.22 8.46 0.15
N SER A 6 0.54 8.77 1.41
CA SER A 6 0.69 10.15 1.87
C SER A 6 1.80 10.91 1.13
N SER A 7 2.86 10.21 0.68
CA SER A 7 3.94 10.82 -0.09
C SER A 7 3.49 11.27 -1.49
N PHE A 8 2.47 10.62 -2.07
CA PHE A 8 1.95 10.97 -3.41
C PHE A 8 1.20 12.30 -3.43
N VAL A 9 0.70 12.74 -2.28
CA VAL A 9 0.02 14.03 -2.12
C VAL A 9 0.89 15.09 -1.44
N ALA A 10 2.15 14.76 -1.11
CA ALA A 10 3.07 15.68 -0.42
C ALA A 10 3.28 16.99 -1.19
N GLY A 11 3.32 16.95 -2.53
CA GLY A 11 3.46 18.12 -3.39
C GLY A 11 2.28 19.11 -3.33
N GLU A 12 1.12 18.69 -2.81
CA GLU A 12 -0.07 19.53 -2.66
C GLU A 12 -0.20 20.12 -1.24
N MET A 13 0.68 19.72 -0.32
CA MET A 13 0.68 20.21 1.07
C MET A 13 1.35 21.59 1.18
N ARG A 14 0.83 22.45 2.05
CA ARG A 14 1.42 23.79 2.30
C ARG A 14 2.79 23.70 2.99
N ASN A 15 2.96 22.80 3.97
CA ASN A 15 4.18 22.57 4.72
C ASN A 15 4.51 21.06 4.79
N PRO A 16 4.90 20.43 3.66
CA PRO A 16 5.04 18.97 3.60
C PRO A 16 6.06 18.40 4.58
N GLN A 17 7.17 19.09 4.82
CA GLN A 17 8.24 18.65 5.73
C GLN A 17 7.75 18.46 7.18
N ARG A 18 6.84 19.30 7.65
CA ARG A 18 6.31 19.25 9.00
C ARG A 18 5.03 18.42 9.08
N ASP A 19 4.09 18.68 8.16
CA ASP A 19 2.72 18.18 8.26
C ASP A 19 2.65 16.72 7.85
N LEU A 20 3.44 16.29 6.86
CA LEU A 20 3.54 14.89 6.45
C LEU A 20 4.07 14.01 7.61
N ALA A 21 5.18 14.41 8.24
CA ALA A 21 5.78 13.65 9.34
C ALA A 21 4.81 13.53 10.53
N ARG A 22 4.18 14.63 10.93
CA ARG A 22 3.21 14.64 12.05
C ARG A 22 1.96 13.83 11.73
N GLY A 23 1.39 14.01 10.54
CA GLY A 23 0.23 13.25 10.09
C GLY A 23 0.49 11.75 10.07
N LEU A 24 1.66 11.33 9.56
CA LEU A 24 2.06 9.93 9.56
C LEU A 24 2.24 9.37 10.98
N LEU A 25 2.95 10.08 11.86
CA LEU A 25 3.17 9.60 13.23
C LEU A 25 1.86 9.48 14.01
N LEU A 26 1.00 10.49 13.95
CA LEU A 26 -0.31 10.46 14.62
C LEU A 26 -1.23 9.40 14.03
N GLY A 27 -1.25 9.29 12.68
CA GLY A 27 -2.02 8.28 11.99
C GLY A 27 -1.60 6.86 12.34
N VAL A 28 -0.29 6.58 12.31
CA VAL A 28 0.25 5.26 12.67
C VAL A 28 -0.01 4.95 14.15
N ALA A 29 0.22 5.90 15.06
CA ALA A 29 -0.07 5.70 16.49
C ALA A 29 -1.56 5.40 16.71
N GLY A 30 -2.48 6.15 16.08
CA GLY A 30 -3.91 5.90 16.16
C GLY A 30 -4.31 4.53 15.63
N VAL A 31 -3.78 4.12 14.47
CA VAL A 31 -4.03 2.79 13.89
C VAL A 31 -3.51 1.67 14.78
N VAL A 32 -2.30 1.80 15.34
CA VAL A 32 -1.72 0.80 16.26
C VAL A 32 -2.59 0.65 17.50
N ILE A 33 -3.03 1.75 18.11
CA ILE A 33 -3.92 1.73 19.28
C ILE A 33 -5.24 1.02 18.94
N LEU A 34 -5.87 1.39 17.82
CA LEU A 34 -7.14 0.80 17.37
C LEU A 34 -7.00 -0.71 17.10
N TYR A 35 -5.96 -1.11 16.36
CA TYR A 35 -5.75 -2.53 16.03
C TYR A 35 -5.44 -3.36 17.27
N THR A 36 -4.67 -2.81 18.21
CA THR A 36 -4.38 -3.48 19.48
C THR A 36 -5.66 -3.64 20.31
N ALA A 37 -6.49 -2.59 20.37
CA ALA A 37 -7.78 -2.65 21.06
C ALA A 37 -8.73 -3.68 20.42
N VAL A 38 -8.85 -3.70 19.10
CA VAL A 38 -9.67 -4.68 18.38
C VAL A 38 -9.16 -6.10 18.59
N ALA A 39 -7.84 -6.31 18.48
CA ALA A 39 -7.22 -7.62 18.72
C ALA A 39 -7.47 -8.09 20.16
N PHE A 40 -7.32 -7.21 21.14
CA PHE A 40 -7.60 -7.49 22.55
C PHE A 40 -9.06 -7.92 22.75
N VAL A 41 -10.03 -7.18 22.17
CA VAL A 41 -11.45 -7.51 22.24
C VAL A 41 -11.72 -8.89 21.59
N CYS A 42 -11.16 -9.16 20.41
CA CYS A 42 -11.33 -10.43 19.72
C CYS A 42 -10.80 -11.61 20.55
N VAL A 43 -9.60 -11.48 21.11
CA VAL A 43 -8.99 -12.52 21.95
C VAL A 43 -9.82 -12.75 23.23
N HIS A 44 -10.30 -11.66 23.85
CA HIS A 44 -11.06 -11.75 25.10
C HIS A 44 -12.47 -12.33 24.87
N ALA A 45 -13.12 -11.96 23.76
CA ALA A 45 -14.50 -12.39 23.48
C ALA A 45 -14.61 -13.80 22.92
N LEU A 46 -13.69 -14.21 22.03
CA LEU A 46 -13.72 -15.53 21.37
C LEU A 46 -12.80 -16.55 22.02
N GLY A 47 -11.76 -16.10 22.69
CA GLY A 47 -10.64 -16.94 23.13
C GLY A 47 -9.71 -17.32 21.98
N PRO A 48 -8.47 -17.77 22.31
CA PRO A 48 -7.43 -18.03 21.29
C PRO A 48 -7.79 -19.13 20.28
N ALA A 49 -8.47 -20.19 20.73
CA ALA A 49 -8.80 -21.32 19.88
C ALA A 49 -9.89 -20.97 18.84
N ALA A 50 -10.98 -20.30 19.26
CA ALA A 50 -12.03 -19.87 18.36
C ALA A 50 -11.55 -18.76 17.41
N LEU A 51 -10.71 -17.86 17.90
CA LEU A 51 -10.10 -16.82 17.08
C LEU A 51 -9.21 -17.42 15.96
N ALA A 52 -8.42 -18.43 16.27
CA ALA A 52 -7.57 -19.10 15.27
C ALA A 52 -8.38 -19.84 14.19
N ALA A 53 -9.59 -20.31 14.51
CA ALA A 53 -10.51 -20.95 13.57
C ALA A 53 -11.40 -19.97 12.79
N SER A 54 -11.48 -18.71 13.23
CA SER A 54 -12.36 -17.71 12.64
C SER A 54 -11.79 -17.16 11.33
N LYS A 55 -12.66 -17.03 10.32
CA LYS A 55 -12.35 -16.34 9.05
C LYS A 55 -12.71 -14.85 9.06
N ASP A 56 -13.62 -14.47 9.98
CA ASP A 56 -14.10 -13.10 10.15
C ASP A 56 -14.30 -12.81 11.65
N PRO A 57 -13.20 -12.57 12.39
CA PRO A 57 -13.24 -12.36 13.83
C PRO A 57 -14.18 -11.24 14.29
N ALA A 58 -14.26 -10.15 13.54
CA ALA A 58 -15.09 -9.01 13.90
C ALA A 58 -16.58 -9.36 13.86
N SER A 59 -17.02 -10.07 12.81
CA SER A 59 -18.42 -10.54 12.70
C SER A 59 -18.73 -11.59 13.75
N ASP A 60 -17.79 -12.49 14.07
CA ASP A 60 -18.00 -13.52 15.08
C ASP A 60 -18.13 -12.95 16.50
N VAL A 61 -17.29 -11.96 16.84
CA VAL A 61 -17.43 -11.23 18.12
C VAL A 61 -18.78 -10.54 18.20
N MET A 62 -19.16 -9.79 17.16
CA MET A 62 -20.45 -9.10 17.14
C MET A 62 -21.63 -10.06 17.21
N ARG A 63 -21.52 -11.23 16.58
CA ARG A 63 -22.53 -12.29 16.65
C ARG A 63 -22.65 -12.85 18.04
N ALA A 64 -21.54 -13.05 18.76
CA ALA A 64 -21.53 -13.56 20.12
C ALA A 64 -22.16 -12.58 21.12
N VAL A 65 -21.95 -11.26 20.92
CA VAL A 65 -22.41 -10.23 21.86
C VAL A 65 -23.85 -9.76 21.55
N THR A 66 -24.17 -9.53 20.28
CA THR A 66 -25.42 -8.87 19.84
C THR A 66 -26.26 -9.71 18.87
N GLY A 67 -25.85 -10.94 18.61
CA GLY A 67 -26.54 -11.85 17.68
C GLY A 67 -26.35 -11.47 16.21
N SER A 68 -27.24 -11.98 15.35
CA SER A 68 -27.15 -11.81 13.89
C SER A 68 -27.24 -10.33 13.45
N LYS A 69 -27.97 -9.50 14.16
CA LYS A 69 -28.10 -8.06 13.85
C LYS A 69 -26.75 -7.33 13.98
N GLY A 70 -25.95 -7.68 15.00
CA GLY A 70 -24.61 -7.13 15.16
C GLY A 70 -23.63 -7.56 14.07
N ALA A 71 -23.69 -8.83 13.66
CA ALA A 71 -22.88 -9.32 12.55
C ALA A 71 -23.22 -8.59 11.23
N THR A 72 -24.50 -8.34 10.98
CA THR A 72 -24.93 -7.55 9.80
C THR A 72 -24.44 -6.10 9.89
N PHE A 73 -24.53 -5.47 11.07
CA PHE A 73 -24.07 -4.10 11.28
C PHE A 73 -22.55 -3.96 10.96
N ILE A 74 -21.73 -4.87 11.49
CA ILE A 74 -20.27 -4.83 11.23
C ILE A 74 -19.95 -5.13 9.76
N ALA A 75 -20.70 -6.04 9.13
CA ALA A 75 -20.52 -6.34 7.69
C ALA A 75 -20.81 -5.12 6.82
N ILE A 76 -21.85 -4.35 7.12
CA ILE A 76 -22.14 -3.08 6.44
C ILE A 76 -21.00 -2.06 6.67
N GLY A 77 -20.50 -1.95 7.91
CA GLY A 77 -19.37 -1.09 8.24
C GLY A 77 -18.11 -1.46 7.45
N ILE A 78 -17.81 -2.75 7.34
CA ILE A 78 -16.69 -3.26 6.52
C ILE A 78 -16.90 -2.92 5.04
N ALA A 79 -18.10 -3.09 4.51
CA ALA A 79 -18.40 -2.75 3.12
C ALA A 79 -18.20 -1.24 2.83
N ILE A 80 -18.66 -0.37 3.71
CA ILE A 80 -18.46 1.08 3.61
C ILE A 80 -16.97 1.42 3.68
N SER A 81 -16.22 0.79 4.60
CA SER A 81 -14.77 0.97 4.72
C SER A 81 -14.03 0.52 3.46
N ALA A 82 -14.43 -0.60 2.86
CA ALA A 82 -13.86 -1.10 1.60
C ALA A 82 -14.09 -0.12 0.44
N LEU A 83 -15.28 0.48 0.35
CA LEU A 83 -15.57 1.53 -0.64
C LEU A 83 -14.71 2.77 -0.42
N GLY A 84 -14.49 3.18 0.84
CA GLY A 84 -13.58 4.28 1.18
C GLY A 84 -12.13 3.99 0.76
N PHE A 85 -11.65 2.77 1.00
CA PHE A 85 -10.31 2.34 0.58
C PHE A 85 -10.17 2.29 -0.95
N LEU A 86 -11.19 1.78 -1.64
CA LEU A 86 -11.24 1.79 -3.11
C LEU A 86 -11.17 3.21 -3.67
N SER A 87 -11.97 4.13 -3.11
CA SER A 87 -11.96 5.54 -3.49
C SER A 87 -10.58 6.18 -3.31
N GLN A 88 -9.91 5.91 -2.18
CA GLN A 88 -8.55 6.39 -1.91
C GLN A 88 -7.54 5.82 -2.92
N GLY A 89 -7.63 4.53 -3.25
CA GLY A 89 -6.77 3.90 -4.25
C GLY A 89 -6.96 4.51 -5.65
N MET A 90 -8.20 4.76 -6.05
CA MET A 90 -8.54 5.41 -7.33
C MET A 90 -8.10 6.88 -7.39
N LEU A 91 -7.94 7.53 -6.23
CA LEU A 91 -7.42 8.89 -6.17
C LEU A 91 -5.89 8.93 -6.30
N THR A 92 -5.17 8.01 -5.68
CA THR A 92 -3.70 8.11 -5.50
C THR A 92 -2.91 7.39 -6.59
N ALA A 93 -3.29 6.17 -6.99
CA ALA A 93 -2.52 5.37 -7.93
C ALA A 93 -2.43 5.96 -9.35
N PRO A 94 -3.49 6.58 -9.93
CA PRO A 94 -3.40 7.20 -11.25
C PRO A 94 -2.35 8.32 -11.34
N ARG A 95 -2.00 8.96 -10.22
CA ARG A 95 -0.95 10.00 -10.18
C ARG A 95 0.44 9.44 -10.50
N VAL A 96 0.70 8.18 -10.12
CA VAL A 96 1.95 7.49 -10.46
C VAL A 96 2.03 7.25 -11.96
N TYR A 97 0.94 6.76 -12.58
CA TYR A 97 0.89 6.55 -14.05
C TYR A 97 1.01 7.87 -14.81
N PHE A 98 0.39 8.93 -14.30
CA PHE A 98 0.50 10.28 -14.84
C PHE A 98 1.97 10.75 -14.82
N ALA A 99 2.65 10.68 -13.68
CA ALA A 99 4.05 11.07 -13.55
C ALA A 99 4.96 10.24 -14.47
N MET A 100 4.75 8.92 -14.54
CA MET A 100 5.50 8.06 -15.47
C MET A 100 5.27 8.45 -16.94
N ALA A 101 4.07 8.88 -17.30
CA ALA A 101 3.75 9.33 -18.65
C ALA A 101 4.38 10.70 -18.96
N GLU A 102 4.45 11.62 -17.99
CA GLU A 102 5.18 12.90 -18.10
C GLU A 102 6.68 12.66 -18.29
N ASP A 103 7.27 11.74 -17.53
CA ASP A 103 8.68 11.32 -17.67
C ASP A 103 8.94 10.48 -18.94
N ARG A 104 7.91 10.24 -19.75
CA ARG A 104 7.98 9.47 -21.00
C ARG A 104 8.44 8.01 -20.83
N VAL A 105 8.28 7.43 -19.64
CA VAL A 105 8.58 6.02 -19.35
C VAL A 105 7.33 5.14 -19.36
N PHE A 106 6.19 5.72 -19.79
CA PHE A 106 4.91 5.04 -19.98
C PHE A 106 4.11 5.69 -21.12
N PHE A 107 2.87 5.22 -21.36
CA PHE A 107 2.01 5.75 -22.43
C PHE A 107 1.71 7.25 -22.25
N ARG A 108 2.09 8.07 -23.21
CA ARG A 108 1.88 9.54 -23.17
C ARG A 108 0.42 9.95 -23.02
N SER A 109 -0.51 9.14 -23.53
CA SER A 109 -1.96 9.39 -23.40
C SER A 109 -2.44 9.44 -21.95
N LEU A 110 -1.72 8.81 -21.01
CA LEU A 110 -2.05 8.83 -19.59
C LEU A 110 -1.68 10.15 -18.90
N ALA A 111 -0.85 10.99 -19.53
CA ALA A 111 -0.57 12.35 -19.08
C ALA A 111 -1.66 13.35 -19.51
N ALA A 112 -2.65 12.92 -20.28
CA ALA A 112 -3.75 13.80 -20.69
C ALA A 112 -4.70 14.06 -19.52
N VAL A 113 -4.82 15.32 -19.13
CA VAL A 113 -5.75 15.80 -18.10
C VAL A 113 -7.01 16.30 -18.77
N SER A 114 -8.17 15.88 -18.30
CA SER A 114 -9.46 16.38 -18.78
C SER A 114 -9.64 17.87 -18.45
N GLU A 115 -10.02 18.69 -19.42
CA GLU A 115 -10.28 20.12 -19.22
C GLU A 115 -11.44 20.39 -18.24
N GLN A 116 -12.44 19.50 -18.25
CA GLN A 116 -13.64 19.65 -17.42
C GLN A 116 -13.40 19.23 -15.96
N SER A 117 -12.78 18.04 -15.75
CA SER A 117 -12.63 17.44 -14.41
C SER A 117 -11.26 17.67 -13.79
N ARG A 118 -10.29 18.15 -14.58
CA ARG A 118 -8.88 18.38 -14.17
C ARG A 118 -8.20 17.15 -13.55
N VAL A 119 -8.60 15.97 -14.01
CA VAL A 119 -8.01 14.68 -13.58
C VAL A 119 -7.58 13.85 -14.78
N PRO A 120 -6.61 12.93 -14.65
CA PRO A 120 -6.19 12.02 -15.72
C PRO A 120 -7.19 10.87 -15.88
N VAL A 121 -8.31 11.14 -16.57
CA VAL A 121 -9.44 10.19 -16.71
C VAL A 121 -8.98 8.85 -17.28
N LEU A 122 -8.10 8.86 -18.29
CA LEU A 122 -7.63 7.62 -18.92
C LEU A 122 -6.82 6.76 -17.93
N ALA A 123 -6.01 7.36 -17.07
CA ALA A 123 -5.26 6.66 -16.03
C ALA A 123 -6.20 6.04 -14.98
N ILE A 124 -7.26 6.75 -14.61
CA ILE A 124 -8.29 6.27 -13.68
C ILE A 124 -9.05 5.08 -14.28
N VAL A 125 -9.46 5.17 -15.55
CA VAL A 125 -10.16 4.08 -16.25
C VAL A 125 -9.25 2.85 -16.37
N LEU A 126 -7.99 3.03 -16.76
CA LEU A 126 -7.02 1.94 -16.83
C LEU A 126 -6.88 1.22 -15.49
N GLN A 127 -6.72 1.98 -14.41
CA GLN A 127 -6.66 1.45 -13.04
C GLN A 127 -7.92 0.65 -12.69
N GLY A 128 -9.11 1.21 -12.96
CA GLY A 128 -10.38 0.57 -12.66
C GLY A 128 -10.58 -0.75 -13.42
N VAL A 129 -10.26 -0.76 -14.69
CA VAL A 129 -10.33 -1.96 -15.53
C VAL A 129 -9.33 -3.02 -15.04
N ALA A 130 -8.08 -2.64 -14.78
CA ALA A 130 -7.07 -3.56 -14.26
C ALA A 130 -7.48 -4.15 -12.90
N ALA A 131 -8.00 -3.32 -11.99
CA ALA A 131 -8.49 -3.77 -10.70
C ALA A 131 -9.67 -4.75 -10.82
N ALA A 132 -10.61 -4.48 -11.73
CA ALA A 132 -11.75 -5.36 -11.98
C ALA A 132 -11.30 -6.72 -12.56
N VAL A 133 -10.37 -6.71 -13.52
CA VAL A 133 -9.80 -7.95 -14.09
C VAL A 133 -9.09 -8.77 -13.01
N ILE A 134 -8.27 -8.15 -12.18
CA ILE A 134 -7.58 -8.82 -11.08
C ILE A 134 -8.58 -9.39 -10.08
N ALA A 135 -9.60 -8.63 -9.70
CA ALA A 135 -10.62 -9.06 -8.74
C ALA A 135 -11.40 -10.30 -9.21
N ILE A 136 -11.61 -10.44 -10.52
CA ILE A 136 -12.32 -11.60 -11.10
C ILE A 136 -11.36 -12.79 -11.29
N SER A 137 -10.05 -12.55 -11.48
CA SER A 137 -9.07 -13.56 -11.86
C SER A 137 -8.56 -14.44 -10.70
N GLY A 138 -8.80 -14.05 -9.44
CA GLY A 138 -8.23 -14.77 -8.30
C GLY A 138 -9.03 -14.64 -7.02
N THR A 139 -8.63 -15.45 -6.03
CA THR A 139 -9.17 -15.34 -4.67
C THR A 139 -8.46 -14.21 -3.90
N TYR A 140 -9.14 -13.65 -2.90
CA TYR A 140 -8.56 -12.61 -2.03
C TYR A 140 -7.18 -12.98 -1.48
N GLY A 141 -7.01 -14.21 -0.98
CA GLY A 141 -5.74 -14.68 -0.40
C GLY A 141 -4.61 -14.76 -1.43
N GLN A 142 -4.91 -15.16 -2.68
CA GLN A 142 -3.92 -15.19 -3.76
C GLN A 142 -3.48 -13.77 -4.12
N ILE A 143 -4.44 -12.86 -4.36
CA ILE A 143 -4.16 -11.47 -4.69
C ILE A 143 -3.34 -10.80 -3.58
N LEU A 144 -3.71 -11.03 -2.32
CA LEU A 144 -2.98 -10.50 -1.17
C LEU A 144 -1.53 -10.99 -1.15
N SER A 145 -1.28 -12.28 -1.44
CA SER A 145 0.08 -12.83 -1.47
C SER A 145 0.94 -12.21 -2.57
N TYR A 146 0.36 -11.94 -3.76
CA TYR A 146 1.07 -11.26 -4.85
C TYR A 146 1.47 -9.83 -4.44
N VAL A 147 0.51 -9.07 -3.90
CA VAL A 147 0.70 -7.67 -3.52
C VAL A 147 1.70 -7.55 -2.39
N VAL A 148 1.55 -8.33 -1.31
CA VAL A 148 2.44 -8.27 -0.14
C VAL A 148 3.88 -8.58 -0.54
N SER A 149 4.12 -9.62 -1.35
CA SER A 149 5.48 -9.98 -1.78
C SER A 149 6.17 -8.85 -2.51
N VAL A 150 5.46 -8.13 -3.39
CA VAL A 150 6.01 -7.03 -4.19
C VAL A 150 6.16 -5.76 -3.36
N ASP A 151 5.13 -5.38 -2.58
CA ASP A 151 5.13 -4.16 -1.78
C ASP A 151 6.28 -4.14 -0.76
N PHE A 152 6.51 -5.25 -0.06
CA PHE A 152 7.58 -5.31 0.93
C PHE A 152 8.99 -5.25 0.33
N ILE A 153 9.18 -5.68 -0.93
CA ILE A 153 10.44 -5.42 -1.66
C ILE A 153 10.64 -3.91 -1.82
N PHE A 154 9.63 -3.19 -2.31
CA PHE A 154 9.73 -1.75 -2.52
C PHE A 154 9.86 -0.97 -1.22
N PHE A 155 9.19 -1.38 -0.14
CA PHE A 155 9.37 -0.79 1.18
C PHE A 155 10.79 -0.98 1.69
N GLY A 156 11.35 -2.19 1.56
CA GLY A 156 12.74 -2.48 1.92
C GLY A 156 13.74 -1.65 1.11
N LEU A 157 13.56 -1.56 -0.20
CA LEU A 157 14.39 -0.75 -1.08
C LEU A 157 14.29 0.75 -0.75
N THR A 158 13.08 1.25 -0.48
CA THR A 158 12.87 2.64 -0.08
C THR A 158 13.56 2.95 1.25
N GLY A 159 13.46 2.03 2.24
CA GLY A 159 14.21 2.14 3.49
C GLY A 159 15.72 2.12 3.27
N ALA A 160 16.21 1.24 2.40
CA ALA A 160 17.63 1.16 2.05
C ALA A 160 18.13 2.43 1.33
N ALA A 161 17.30 3.03 0.49
CA ALA A 161 17.63 4.28 -0.20
C ALA A 161 17.94 5.42 0.78
N LEU A 162 17.35 5.43 1.98
CA LEU A 162 17.65 6.43 3.00
C LEU A 162 19.13 6.44 3.41
N PHE A 163 19.80 5.27 3.46
CA PHE A 163 21.24 5.20 3.74
C PHE A 163 22.05 5.88 2.64
N VAL A 164 21.66 5.69 1.36
CA VAL A 164 22.34 6.29 0.21
C VAL A 164 22.12 7.81 0.21
N PHE A 165 20.88 8.25 0.39
CA PHE A 165 20.55 9.68 0.39
C PHE A 165 21.25 10.44 1.53
N ARG A 166 21.31 9.89 2.72
CA ARG A 166 22.01 10.52 3.83
C ARG A 166 23.53 10.60 3.64
N ARG A 167 24.13 9.66 2.90
CA ARG A 167 25.55 9.76 2.53
C ARG A 167 25.79 10.80 1.45
N LYS A 168 24.88 10.87 0.45
CA LYS A 168 25.06 11.72 -0.72
C LYS A 168 24.67 13.18 -0.48
N PHE A 169 23.71 13.43 0.38
CA PHE A 169 23.16 14.76 0.69
C PHE A 169 23.28 15.09 2.19
N ALA A 170 24.48 14.89 2.76
CA ALA A 170 24.73 15.08 4.18
C ALA A 170 24.46 16.52 4.67
N GLU A 171 24.58 17.52 3.80
CA GLU A 171 24.42 18.95 4.13
C GLU A 171 22.97 19.45 4.01
N ALA A 172 22.06 18.71 3.37
CA ALA A 172 20.67 19.13 3.14
C ALA A 172 19.72 18.66 4.27
N HIS A 173 20.01 19.03 5.53
CA HIS A 173 19.24 18.54 6.70
C HIS A 173 18.19 19.54 7.21
N ASP A 174 17.46 20.23 6.33
CA ASP A 174 16.35 21.11 6.70
C ASP A 174 15.00 20.39 6.79
N GLY A 175 14.91 19.25 7.48
CA GLY A 175 13.67 18.50 7.55
C GLY A 175 13.58 17.53 8.73
N PHE A 176 12.51 16.75 8.75
CA PHE A 176 12.29 15.70 9.74
C PHE A 176 13.38 14.62 9.64
N SER A 177 14.10 14.42 10.73
CA SER A 177 15.09 13.35 10.84
C SER A 177 14.47 12.09 11.41
N ALA A 178 14.64 10.94 10.74
CA ALA A 178 14.16 9.65 11.22
C ALA A 178 14.84 9.30 12.56
N PRO A 179 14.07 9.17 13.67
CA PRO A 179 14.65 8.88 14.99
C PRO A 179 15.35 7.52 15.00
N GLY A 180 16.52 7.44 15.65
CA GLY A 180 17.25 6.19 15.81
C GLY A 180 17.91 5.64 14.53
N HIS A 181 17.95 6.42 13.44
CA HIS A 181 18.79 6.05 12.30
C HIS A 181 20.27 5.97 12.73
N PRO A 182 21.06 4.97 12.28
CA PRO A 182 20.79 3.97 11.23
C PRO A 182 20.08 2.70 11.71
N VAL A 183 19.97 2.47 13.01
CA VAL A 183 19.50 1.21 13.58
C VAL A 183 18.04 0.94 13.24
N THR A 184 17.14 1.90 13.48
CA THR A 184 15.71 1.75 13.18
C THR A 184 15.45 1.52 11.69
N THR A 185 16.21 2.18 10.81
CA THR A 185 16.13 1.98 9.37
C THR A 185 16.61 0.58 8.97
N ALA A 186 17.72 0.11 9.56
CA ALA A 186 18.24 -1.24 9.29
C ALA A 186 17.25 -2.33 9.74
N VAL A 187 16.66 -2.18 10.93
CA VAL A 187 15.62 -3.09 11.44
C VAL A 187 14.40 -3.10 10.52
N PHE A 188 13.93 -1.93 10.08
CA PHE A 188 12.82 -1.84 9.13
C PHE A 188 13.11 -2.58 7.83
N VAL A 189 14.27 -2.37 7.23
CA VAL A 189 14.70 -3.05 6.00
C VAL A 189 14.78 -4.56 6.21
N ALA A 190 15.38 -5.01 7.32
CA ALA A 190 15.47 -6.43 7.66
C ALA A 190 14.09 -7.06 7.86
N CYS A 191 13.17 -6.39 8.53
CA CYS A 191 11.78 -6.84 8.69
C CYS A 191 11.06 -6.94 7.35
N CYS A 192 11.23 -5.98 6.45
CA CYS A 192 10.62 -6.04 5.11
C CYS A 192 11.09 -7.28 4.34
N PHE A 193 12.39 -7.53 4.29
CA PHE A 193 12.91 -8.72 3.60
C PHE A 193 12.57 -10.02 4.32
N ALA A 194 12.46 -10.04 5.65
CA ALA A 194 11.98 -11.19 6.40
C ALA A 194 10.52 -11.53 6.04
N VAL A 195 9.65 -10.52 5.88
CA VAL A 195 8.27 -10.73 5.42
C VAL A 195 8.24 -11.30 3.99
N VAL A 196 9.08 -10.78 3.09
CA VAL A 196 9.20 -11.34 1.73
C VAL A 196 9.62 -12.81 1.78
N ALA A 197 10.66 -13.13 2.54
CA ALA A 197 11.13 -14.52 2.69
C ALA A 197 10.05 -15.44 3.27
N ALA A 198 9.34 -14.99 4.31
CA ALA A 198 8.24 -15.73 4.90
C ALA A 198 7.08 -15.94 3.91
N THR A 199 6.73 -14.93 3.13
CA THR A 199 5.64 -15.03 2.12
C THR A 199 6.03 -16.00 1.01
N VAL A 200 7.28 -15.95 0.53
CA VAL A 200 7.81 -16.90 -0.47
C VAL A 200 7.81 -18.33 0.07
N ALA A 201 8.21 -18.53 1.34
CA ALA A 201 8.22 -19.85 1.95
C ALA A 201 6.81 -20.44 2.10
N ASN A 202 5.82 -19.62 2.45
CA ASN A 202 4.44 -20.08 2.67
C ASN A 202 3.59 -20.17 1.39
N ALA A 203 3.88 -19.35 0.38
CA ALA A 203 3.11 -19.26 -0.87
C ALA A 203 4.05 -19.12 -2.10
N PRO A 204 4.90 -20.10 -2.41
CA PRO A 204 5.96 -19.96 -3.41
C PRO A 204 5.40 -19.70 -4.82
N VAL A 205 4.35 -20.39 -5.23
CA VAL A 205 3.73 -20.22 -6.56
C VAL A 205 3.15 -18.82 -6.72
N ASN A 206 2.42 -18.34 -5.72
CA ASN A 206 1.82 -17.01 -5.75
C ASN A 206 2.90 -15.91 -5.77
N SER A 207 3.96 -16.08 -4.98
CA SER A 207 5.09 -15.14 -4.97
C SER A 207 5.81 -15.09 -6.31
N LEU A 208 6.02 -16.25 -6.96
CA LEU A 208 6.62 -16.32 -8.30
C LEU A 208 5.77 -15.62 -9.36
N ILE A 209 4.44 -15.73 -9.29
CA ILE A 209 3.54 -14.99 -10.18
C ILE A 209 3.70 -13.48 -9.96
N GLY A 210 3.71 -13.02 -8.69
CA GLY A 210 3.93 -11.61 -8.35
C GLY A 210 5.25 -11.08 -8.88
N PHE A 211 6.34 -11.83 -8.69
CA PHE A 211 7.65 -11.48 -9.22
C PHE A 211 7.71 -11.52 -10.76
N GLY A 212 7.02 -12.46 -11.38
CA GLY A 212 6.88 -12.52 -12.84
C GLY A 212 6.22 -11.26 -13.40
N ILE A 213 5.13 -10.83 -12.79
CA ILE A 213 4.43 -9.58 -13.15
C ILE A 213 5.35 -8.37 -12.96
N LEU A 214 6.07 -8.28 -11.84
CA LEU A 214 7.04 -7.23 -11.58
C LEU A 214 8.15 -7.19 -12.64
N LEU A 215 8.71 -8.35 -12.96
CA LEU A 215 9.81 -8.46 -13.93
C LEU A 215 9.37 -8.10 -15.37
N LEU A 216 8.09 -8.29 -15.73
CA LEU A 216 7.54 -7.81 -17.01
C LEU A 216 7.59 -6.27 -17.14
N GLY A 217 7.65 -5.56 -16.03
CA GLY A 217 7.86 -4.10 -16.03
C GLY A 217 9.23 -3.68 -16.55
N VAL A 218 10.26 -4.52 -16.37
CA VAL A 218 11.64 -4.18 -16.82
C VAL A 218 11.75 -4.02 -18.32
N PRO A 219 11.36 -5.00 -19.17
CA PRO A 219 11.41 -4.83 -20.62
C PRO A 219 10.50 -3.69 -21.11
N ALA A 220 9.36 -3.47 -20.49
CA ALA A 220 8.50 -2.34 -20.80
C ALA A 220 9.26 -1.01 -20.54
N PHE A 221 9.86 -0.83 -19.36
CA PHE A 221 10.66 0.35 -19.04
C PHE A 221 11.83 0.56 -20.02
N LEU A 222 12.58 -0.49 -20.34
CA LEU A 222 13.72 -0.41 -21.27
C LEU A 222 13.27 -0.03 -22.68
N TYR A 223 12.13 -0.53 -23.14
CA TYR A 223 11.55 -0.16 -24.42
C TYR A 223 11.24 1.33 -24.50
N TRP A 224 10.49 1.87 -23.51
CA TRP A 224 10.16 3.31 -23.49
C TRP A 224 11.38 4.19 -23.32
N ARG A 225 12.31 3.80 -22.45
CA ARG A 225 13.56 4.54 -22.26
C ARG A 225 14.38 4.64 -23.57
N LYS A 226 14.45 3.55 -24.33
CA LYS A 226 15.15 3.52 -25.61
C LYS A 226 14.40 4.34 -26.68
N ALA A 227 13.09 4.22 -26.75
CA ALA A 227 12.26 4.95 -27.72
C ALA A 227 12.26 6.48 -27.50
N ASN A 228 12.62 6.96 -26.31
CA ASN A 228 12.70 8.40 -26.01
C ASN A 228 14.13 8.94 -25.95
N ALA A 229 15.14 8.10 -26.14
CA ALA A 229 16.55 8.51 -26.26
C ALA A 229 16.98 8.78 -27.71
N SER A 230 16.12 8.44 -28.67
CA SER A 230 16.22 8.74 -30.11
C SER A 230 15.35 9.93 -30.48
#